data_1b69adae7cee6d62dfa8ccd40ea58393
#
_entry.id   1b69adae7cee6d62dfa8ccd40ea58393
#
_cell.length_a   1.000
_cell.length_b   1.000
_cell.length_c   1.000
_cell.angle_alpha   90.00
_cell.angle_beta   90.00
_cell.angle_gamma   90.00
#
_symmetry.space_group_name_H-M   'P 1'
#
loop_
_entity.id
_entity.type
_entity.pdbx_description
1 polymer ?
#
loop_
_entity_poly.entity_id
_entity_poly.type
_entity_poly.pdbx_seq_one_letter_code
_entity_poly.pdbx_strand_id
1 'polypeptide(L)'
;MKNIFKLISISLVSLFVTFSFANASSGVFKLSHDVGFGKDTNLDAITKGRLFQVVIMTQNRLVRKDLKGVTSPELATDWSGNADATEWTFNLRKGVKFHDGSDFDAEDVKYCLMRVKDPEIGSPAKKSMSSVTDIEVVDAHTVKMKLNTSFADFPLLLTDYRLRMIPNGSGDTIGKTGIGTGPFKVEKFDAEGTTILKANADYWEGAPGISEVHVIAIPDGQARVQALLTGQIDMNRYVPFNQKKIFDGNSKFNVSVIPTGNWRGMVMRTDTAPFDNAKVRKAVRIAVDRQELVDLVMGGAATVSCDTPVA
;
A
#
# COMPACT_ATOMS: atom_id res chain seq x y z
N MET A 1 62.06 -49.42 34.63
CA MET A 1 61.29 -48.31 35.16
C MET A 1 60.73 -47.51 33.98
N LYS A 2 59.47 -47.68 33.63
CA LYS A 2 58.82 -47.06 32.45
C LYS A 2 57.92 -45.92 32.94
N ASN A 3 58.27 -44.68 32.58
CA ASN A 3 57.47 -43.55 32.84
C ASN A 3 56.45 -43.36 31.68
N ILE A 4 55.14 -43.41 32.05
CA ILE A 4 54.04 -43.18 31.16
C ILE A 4 53.64 -41.69 31.29
N PHE A 5 53.95 -40.90 30.25
CA PHE A 5 53.39 -39.54 30.11
C PHE A 5 51.97 -39.64 29.57
N LYS A 6 50.98 -39.24 30.36
CA LYS A 6 49.60 -38.98 29.88
C LYS A 6 49.49 -37.56 29.27
N LEU A 7 49.35 -37.52 27.97
CA LEU A 7 48.97 -36.29 27.29
C LEU A 7 47.46 -36.05 27.50
N ILE A 8 47.13 -34.93 28.17
CA ILE A 8 45.78 -34.41 28.26
C ILE A 8 45.58 -33.47 27.08
N SER A 9 44.79 -33.91 26.07
CA SER A 9 44.35 -33.04 24.97
C SER A 9 43.21 -32.13 25.46
N ILE A 10 43.48 -30.86 25.62
CA ILE A 10 42.46 -29.85 25.86
C ILE A 10 41.92 -29.42 24.49
N SER A 11 40.68 -29.87 24.14
CA SER A 11 39.96 -29.39 22.97
C SER A 11 39.41 -28.01 23.25
N LEU A 12 40.01 -27.01 22.64
CA LEU A 12 39.53 -25.63 22.65
C LEU A 12 38.36 -25.55 21.65
N VAL A 13 37.13 -25.56 22.16
CA VAL A 13 35.93 -25.29 21.35
C VAL A 13 35.84 -23.78 21.14
N SER A 14 36.31 -23.31 19.98
CA SER A 14 36.16 -21.94 19.56
C SER A 14 34.71 -21.68 19.16
N LEU A 15 33.96 -21.03 20.02
CA LEU A 15 32.64 -20.54 19.74
C LEU A 15 32.75 -19.33 18.76
N PHE A 16 32.62 -19.57 17.46
CA PHE A 16 32.51 -18.50 16.47
C PHE A 16 31.13 -17.87 16.63
N VAL A 17 31.06 -16.77 17.38
CA VAL A 17 29.90 -15.86 17.34
C VAL A 17 30.02 -15.08 16.04
N THR A 18 29.28 -15.49 15.03
CA THR A 18 29.11 -14.70 13.81
C THR A 18 28.24 -13.49 14.15
N PHE A 19 28.87 -12.35 14.41
CA PHE A 19 28.16 -11.07 14.38
C PHE A 19 27.74 -10.80 12.92
N SER A 20 26.48 -11.03 12.62
CA SER A 20 25.87 -10.47 11.42
C SER A 20 25.83 -8.97 11.62
N PHE A 21 26.78 -8.24 11.01
CA PHE A 21 26.66 -6.81 10.87
C PHE A 21 25.44 -6.56 9.99
N ALA A 22 24.33 -6.16 10.59
CA ALA A 22 23.24 -5.55 9.85
C ALA A 22 23.87 -4.36 9.12
N ASN A 23 23.87 -4.37 7.78
CA ASN A 23 24.29 -3.21 7.01
C ASN A 23 23.46 -2.05 7.48
N ALA A 24 24.09 -1.05 8.10
CA ALA A 24 23.40 0.14 8.53
C ALA A 24 22.75 0.78 7.30
N SER A 25 21.45 1.02 7.36
CA SER A 25 20.72 1.76 6.33
C SER A 25 21.41 3.11 6.10
N SER A 26 21.59 3.52 4.86
CA SER A 26 22.23 4.79 4.54
C SER A 26 21.47 5.51 3.42
N GLY A 27 21.52 6.85 3.47
CA GLY A 27 20.92 7.72 2.47
C GLY A 27 19.47 8.10 2.76
N VAL A 28 19.07 9.19 2.11
CA VAL A 28 17.72 9.77 2.17
C VAL A 28 17.09 9.62 0.79
N PHE A 29 15.91 9.04 0.73
CA PHE A 29 15.12 8.96 -0.50
C PHE A 29 13.99 9.98 -0.46
N LYS A 30 13.90 10.85 -1.47
CA LYS A 30 12.95 11.94 -1.54
C LYS A 30 11.92 11.67 -2.62
N LEU A 31 10.65 11.60 -2.25
CA LEU A 31 9.57 11.47 -3.21
C LEU A 31 8.55 12.61 -3.06
N SER A 32 7.99 13.04 -4.17
CA SER A 32 6.91 14.02 -4.14
C SER A 32 5.54 13.38 -4.06
N HIS A 33 4.60 14.12 -3.45
CA HIS A 33 3.18 13.84 -3.58
C HIS A 33 2.40 15.09 -3.98
N ASP A 34 1.26 14.89 -4.61
CA ASP A 34 0.24 15.90 -4.81
C ASP A 34 -0.51 16.08 -3.50
N VAL A 35 -0.62 17.30 -3.02
CA VAL A 35 -1.39 17.61 -1.81
C VAL A 35 -2.86 17.31 -2.08
N GLY A 36 -3.35 16.18 -1.52
CA GLY A 36 -4.67 15.67 -1.91
C GLY A 36 -5.84 16.30 -1.15
N PHE A 37 -5.70 16.53 0.16
CA PHE A 37 -6.86 16.79 1.02
C PHE A 37 -6.67 17.98 1.99
N GLY A 38 -5.59 18.77 1.81
CA GLY A 38 -5.29 19.92 2.70
C GLY A 38 -5.27 19.48 4.16
N LYS A 39 -5.94 20.25 5.03
CA LYS A 39 -6.03 19.99 6.47
C LYS A 39 -6.67 18.64 6.86
N ASP A 40 -7.41 18.01 5.96
CA ASP A 40 -8.04 16.70 6.20
C ASP A 40 -7.10 15.54 5.87
N THR A 41 -5.88 15.85 5.39
CA THR A 41 -4.85 14.83 5.12
C THR A 41 -4.40 14.18 6.42
N ASN A 42 -4.38 12.85 6.43
CA ASN A 42 -4.07 12.05 7.61
C ASN A 42 -3.42 10.71 7.24
N LEU A 43 -3.03 9.92 8.25
CA LEU A 43 -2.33 8.64 8.08
C LEU A 43 -3.21 7.41 8.38
N ASP A 44 -4.52 7.60 8.48
CA ASP A 44 -5.45 6.48 8.61
C ASP A 44 -5.83 5.94 7.22
N ALA A 45 -5.40 4.72 6.93
CA ALA A 45 -5.58 4.06 5.63
C ALA A 45 -7.03 3.98 5.16
N ILE A 46 -7.98 3.84 6.10
CA ILE A 46 -9.40 3.61 5.79
C ILE A 46 -10.19 4.88 5.54
N THR A 47 -9.61 6.07 5.73
CA THR A 47 -10.28 7.36 5.50
C THR A 47 -10.11 7.87 4.08
N LYS A 48 -10.89 8.89 3.71
CA LYS A 48 -10.74 9.57 2.41
C LYS A 48 -9.45 10.42 2.35
N GLY A 49 -9.10 11.06 3.47
CA GLY A 49 -7.96 11.99 3.58
C GLY A 49 -6.58 11.31 3.72
N ARG A 50 -6.46 10.01 3.56
CA ARG A 50 -5.19 9.28 3.77
C ARG A 50 -4.07 9.74 2.84
N LEU A 51 -2.89 9.97 3.41
CA LEU A 51 -1.65 10.20 2.65
C LEU A 51 -1.09 8.84 2.21
N PHE A 52 -1.53 8.40 1.02
CA PHE A 52 -1.26 7.05 0.50
C PHE A 52 0.23 6.69 0.51
N GLN A 53 1.10 7.60 0.08
CA GLN A 53 2.55 7.37 -0.02
C GLN A 53 3.17 7.02 1.34
N VAL A 54 2.70 7.63 2.42
CA VAL A 54 3.17 7.31 3.77
C VAL A 54 2.56 6.00 4.25
N VAL A 55 1.24 5.86 4.14
CA VAL A 55 0.51 4.70 4.64
C VAL A 55 1.03 3.37 4.08
N ILE A 56 1.41 3.33 2.78
CA ILE A 56 1.94 2.09 2.17
C ILE A 56 3.32 1.69 2.70
N MET A 57 4.08 2.64 3.26
CA MET A 57 5.41 2.41 3.81
C MET A 57 5.40 2.13 5.31
N THR A 58 4.32 2.53 5.99
CA THR A 58 4.24 2.40 7.46
C THR A 58 3.34 1.28 7.94
N GLN A 59 2.40 0.80 7.11
CA GLN A 59 1.40 -0.17 7.50
C GLN A 59 1.32 -1.33 6.50
N ASN A 60 1.24 -2.56 6.99
CA ASN A 60 1.06 -3.77 6.17
C ASN A 60 -0.41 -4.23 6.14
N ARG A 61 -0.72 -5.13 5.20
CA ARG A 61 -2.02 -5.82 5.05
C ARG A 61 -1.88 -7.27 5.46
N LEU A 62 -2.98 -8.00 5.49
CA LEU A 62 -2.94 -9.46 5.65
C LEU A 62 -2.40 -10.14 4.39
N VAL A 63 -2.89 -9.71 3.23
CA VAL A 63 -2.59 -10.28 1.93
C VAL A 63 -2.14 -9.17 0.98
N ARG A 64 -1.10 -9.41 0.22
CA ARG A 64 -0.65 -8.52 -0.87
C ARG A 64 -0.89 -9.17 -2.23
N LYS A 65 -0.80 -8.38 -3.28
CA LYS A 65 -0.83 -8.87 -4.66
C LYS A 65 0.25 -8.20 -5.48
N ASP A 66 0.77 -8.94 -6.46
CA ASP A 66 1.70 -8.41 -7.44
C ASP A 66 0.98 -7.62 -8.56
N LEU A 67 1.76 -7.13 -9.52
CA LEU A 67 1.23 -6.40 -10.68
C LEU A 67 0.40 -7.28 -11.63
N LYS A 68 0.50 -8.61 -11.53
CA LYS A 68 -0.30 -9.56 -12.30
C LYS A 68 -1.59 -9.94 -11.59
N GLY A 69 -1.81 -9.42 -10.37
CA GLY A 69 -2.97 -9.71 -9.55
C GLY A 69 -2.85 -11.00 -8.72
N VAL A 70 -1.69 -11.65 -8.73
CA VAL A 70 -1.46 -12.88 -7.93
C VAL A 70 -1.33 -12.50 -6.47
N THR A 71 -2.15 -13.13 -5.62
CA THR A 71 -2.12 -12.94 -4.17
C THR A 71 -0.93 -13.64 -3.54
N SER A 72 -0.35 -13.03 -2.52
CA SER A 72 0.76 -13.58 -1.75
C SER A 72 0.68 -13.18 -0.28
N PRO A 73 1.30 -13.97 0.64
CA PRO A 73 1.38 -13.65 2.06
C PRO A 73 1.97 -12.27 2.35
N GLU A 74 1.40 -11.59 3.37
CA GLU A 74 2.00 -10.40 4.00
C GLU A 74 1.98 -10.62 5.52
N LEU A 75 1.03 -10.09 6.29
CA LEU A 75 0.90 -10.41 7.72
C LEU A 75 0.17 -11.75 7.97
N ALA A 76 -0.67 -12.21 7.04
CA ALA A 76 -1.09 -13.60 7.01
C ALA A 76 -0.02 -14.44 6.32
N THR A 77 0.34 -15.59 6.89
CA THR A 77 1.30 -16.55 6.30
C THR A 77 0.66 -17.48 5.30
N ASP A 78 -0.59 -17.80 5.54
CA ASP A 78 -1.44 -18.66 4.71
C ASP A 78 -2.91 -18.46 5.04
N TRP A 79 -3.78 -19.03 4.21
CA TRP A 79 -5.23 -19.02 4.41
C TRP A 79 -5.90 -20.19 3.72
N SER A 80 -7.07 -20.58 4.23
CA SER A 80 -7.90 -21.62 3.64
C SER A 80 -9.39 -21.29 3.78
N GLY A 81 -10.17 -21.63 2.76
CA GLY A 81 -11.64 -21.59 2.79
C GLY A 81 -12.23 -22.94 3.10
N ASN A 82 -13.43 -22.96 3.68
CA ASN A 82 -14.25 -24.17 3.76
C ASN A 82 -14.77 -24.58 2.35
N ALA A 83 -15.42 -25.73 2.24
CA ALA A 83 -15.82 -26.30 0.96
C ALA A 83 -16.74 -25.41 0.11
N ASP A 84 -17.57 -24.59 0.74
CA ASP A 84 -18.51 -23.68 0.08
C ASP A 84 -18.03 -22.22 0.07
N ALA A 85 -16.79 -21.96 0.49
CA ALA A 85 -16.14 -20.64 0.52
C ALA A 85 -16.98 -19.58 1.28
N THR A 86 -17.70 -19.98 2.31
CA THR A 86 -18.46 -19.10 3.23
C THR A 86 -17.71 -18.81 4.52
N GLU A 87 -16.61 -19.50 4.77
CA GLU A 87 -15.75 -19.31 5.93
C GLU A 87 -14.29 -19.40 5.52
N TRP A 88 -13.48 -18.45 5.99
CA TRP A 88 -12.06 -18.35 5.69
C TRP A 88 -11.23 -18.24 6.97
N THR A 89 -10.22 -19.09 7.09
CA THR A 89 -9.25 -19.05 8.19
C THR A 89 -7.94 -18.46 7.68
N PHE A 90 -7.37 -17.51 8.42
CA PHE A 90 -6.07 -16.88 8.16
C PHE A 90 -5.13 -17.13 9.32
N ASN A 91 -3.97 -17.69 9.05
CA ASN A 91 -2.89 -17.84 10.01
C ASN A 91 -1.97 -16.61 9.94
N LEU A 92 -1.68 -16.01 11.09
CA LEU A 92 -0.94 -14.76 11.18
C LEU A 92 0.55 -15.01 11.47
N ARG A 93 1.39 -14.11 10.97
CA ARG A 93 2.82 -14.12 11.21
C ARG A 93 3.11 -13.84 12.67
N LYS A 94 3.95 -14.68 13.29
CA LYS A 94 4.39 -14.54 14.68
C LYS A 94 5.60 -13.60 14.78
N GLY A 95 5.73 -12.92 15.91
CA GLY A 95 6.87 -12.07 16.24
C GLY A 95 6.93 -10.75 15.46
N VAL A 96 5.84 -10.36 14.79
CA VAL A 96 5.71 -9.04 14.18
C VAL A 96 5.38 -8.02 15.27
N LYS A 97 6.09 -6.88 15.22
CA LYS A 97 5.83 -5.77 16.14
C LYS A 97 5.36 -4.54 15.38
N PHE A 98 4.47 -3.80 16.02
CA PHE A 98 4.18 -2.43 15.60
C PHE A 98 5.34 -1.49 15.90
N HIS A 99 5.32 -0.30 15.33
CA HIS A 99 6.38 0.69 15.48
C HIS A 99 6.58 1.19 16.91
N ASP A 100 5.58 1.06 17.76
CA ASP A 100 5.63 1.39 19.20
C ASP A 100 6.16 0.23 20.07
N GLY A 101 6.46 -0.92 19.47
CA GLY A 101 6.99 -2.09 20.13
C GLY A 101 5.93 -3.10 20.59
N SER A 102 4.64 -2.78 20.49
CA SER A 102 3.55 -3.73 20.79
C SER A 102 3.54 -4.89 19.78
N ASP A 103 3.06 -6.05 20.21
CA ASP A 103 2.92 -7.22 19.36
C ASP A 103 1.70 -7.09 18.45
N PHE A 104 1.84 -7.58 17.20
CA PHE A 104 0.72 -7.75 16.28
C PHE A 104 0.06 -9.10 16.51
N ASP A 105 -1.27 -9.10 16.67
CA ASP A 105 -2.06 -10.30 16.87
C ASP A 105 -3.43 -10.28 16.17
N ALA A 106 -4.23 -11.30 16.46
CA ALA A 106 -5.55 -11.51 15.86
C ALA A 106 -6.60 -10.48 16.31
N GLU A 107 -6.46 -9.89 17.50
CA GLU A 107 -7.36 -8.83 17.96
C GLU A 107 -7.15 -7.54 17.15
N ASP A 108 -5.92 -7.24 16.73
CA ASP A 108 -5.65 -6.10 15.84
C ASP A 108 -6.34 -6.29 14.50
N VAL A 109 -6.30 -7.50 13.94
CA VAL A 109 -6.97 -7.82 12.68
C VAL A 109 -8.47 -7.59 12.79
N LYS A 110 -9.09 -8.14 13.83
CA LYS A 110 -10.52 -7.96 14.11
C LYS A 110 -10.87 -6.48 14.24
N TYR A 111 -10.11 -5.76 15.06
CA TYR A 111 -10.29 -4.33 15.25
C TYR A 111 -10.23 -3.55 13.93
N CYS A 112 -9.17 -3.73 13.16
CA CYS A 112 -8.97 -3.01 11.89
C CYS A 112 -10.08 -3.25 10.89
N LEU A 113 -10.48 -4.50 10.69
CA LEU A 113 -11.49 -4.86 9.70
C LEU A 113 -12.90 -4.44 10.15
N MET A 114 -13.19 -4.48 11.46
CA MET A 114 -14.47 -3.98 12.00
C MET A 114 -14.57 -2.46 11.87
N ARG A 115 -13.48 -1.69 12.09
CA ARG A 115 -13.46 -0.24 11.84
C ARG A 115 -13.85 0.12 10.41
N VAL A 116 -13.44 -0.68 9.42
CA VAL A 116 -13.82 -0.45 8.02
C VAL A 116 -15.34 -0.49 7.81
N LYS A 117 -16.03 -1.31 8.59
CA LYS A 117 -17.50 -1.47 8.52
C LYS A 117 -18.26 -0.38 9.27
N ASP A 118 -17.60 0.33 10.16
CA ASP A 118 -18.19 1.37 10.99
C ASP A 118 -18.77 2.50 10.11
N PRO A 119 -20.08 2.81 10.25
CA PRO A 119 -20.71 3.87 9.49
C PRO A 119 -20.19 5.27 9.88
N GLU A 120 -19.76 5.49 11.13
CA GLU A 120 -19.27 6.78 11.61
C GLU A 120 -17.93 7.15 10.95
N ILE A 121 -17.08 6.16 10.66
CA ILE A 121 -15.82 6.36 9.93
C ILE A 121 -16.08 6.65 8.44
N GLY A 122 -17.14 6.07 7.88
CA GLY A 122 -17.53 6.28 6.47
C GLY A 122 -16.46 5.83 5.48
N SER A 123 -15.77 4.71 5.79
CA SER A 123 -14.66 4.21 4.98
C SER A 123 -15.05 3.94 3.54
N PRO A 124 -14.27 4.42 2.55
CA PRO A 124 -14.46 4.03 1.14
C PRO A 124 -14.27 2.52 0.90
N ALA A 125 -13.61 1.80 1.81
CA ALA A 125 -13.41 0.35 1.75
C ALA A 125 -14.59 -0.45 2.32
N LYS A 126 -15.61 0.19 2.92
CA LYS A 126 -16.76 -0.48 3.56
C LYS A 126 -17.41 -1.52 2.63
N LYS A 127 -17.53 -1.22 1.35
CA LYS A 127 -18.12 -2.14 0.37
C LYS A 127 -17.31 -3.42 0.19
N SER A 128 -15.98 -3.35 0.27
CA SER A 128 -15.10 -4.54 0.18
C SER A 128 -15.31 -5.50 1.35
N MET A 129 -15.78 -5.01 2.50
CA MET A 129 -16.03 -5.80 3.70
C MET A 129 -17.52 -6.15 3.89
N SER A 130 -18.39 -5.86 2.91
CA SER A 130 -19.84 -6.05 3.05
C SER A 130 -20.27 -7.50 3.20
N SER A 131 -19.54 -8.43 2.61
CA SER A 131 -19.81 -9.87 2.71
C SER A 131 -19.41 -10.49 4.05
N VAL A 132 -18.50 -9.86 4.80
CA VAL A 132 -18.03 -10.35 6.10
C VAL A 132 -19.10 -10.10 7.16
N THR A 133 -19.62 -11.14 7.77
CA THR A 133 -20.64 -11.07 8.83
C THR A 133 -20.02 -11.10 10.22
N ASP A 134 -18.94 -11.87 10.39
CA ASP A 134 -18.29 -12.08 11.66
C ASP A 134 -16.78 -12.27 11.49
N ILE A 135 -16.01 -11.85 12.50
CA ILE A 135 -14.56 -12.08 12.60
C ILE A 135 -14.31 -12.67 13.98
N GLU A 136 -14.00 -13.95 14.01
CA GLU A 136 -13.70 -14.72 15.20
C GLU A 136 -12.19 -14.75 15.42
N VAL A 137 -11.74 -14.39 16.62
CA VAL A 137 -10.38 -14.60 17.09
C VAL A 137 -10.31 -16.01 17.67
N VAL A 138 -9.66 -16.92 16.96
CA VAL A 138 -9.52 -18.33 17.38
C VAL A 138 -8.41 -18.45 18.43
N ASP A 139 -7.28 -17.81 18.16
CA ASP A 139 -6.15 -17.63 19.08
C ASP A 139 -5.36 -16.37 18.65
N ALA A 140 -4.25 -16.06 19.34
CA ALA A 140 -3.45 -14.86 19.08
C ALA A 140 -2.93 -14.75 17.63
N HIS A 141 -2.88 -15.85 16.88
CA HIS A 141 -2.33 -15.87 15.52
C HIS A 141 -3.25 -16.54 14.51
N THR A 142 -4.53 -16.69 14.83
CA THR A 142 -5.53 -17.31 13.94
C THR A 142 -6.82 -16.53 13.98
N VAL A 143 -7.27 -16.03 12.83
CA VAL A 143 -8.59 -15.40 12.67
C VAL A 143 -9.42 -16.18 11.68
N LYS A 144 -10.72 -16.24 11.95
CA LYS A 144 -11.72 -16.84 11.10
C LYS A 144 -12.74 -15.79 10.70
N MET A 145 -13.01 -15.67 9.41
CA MET A 145 -13.96 -14.72 8.84
C MET A 145 -15.13 -15.44 8.21
N LYS A 146 -16.35 -15.13 8.64
CA LYS A 146 -17.59 -15.69 8.11
C LYS A 146 -18.20 -14.74 7.10
N LEU A 147 -18.69 -15.28 6.00
CA LEU A 147 -19.30 -14.54 4.89
C LEU A 147 -20.80 -14.86 4.78
N ASN A 148 -21.57 -13.88 4.36
CA ASN A 148 -23.00 -14.06 4.08
C ASN A 148 -23.31 -14.74 2.73
N THR A 149 -22.29 -14.93 1.90
CA THR A 149 -22.40 -15.59 0.59
C THR A 149 -21.09 -16.30 0.25
N SER A 150 -21.16 -17.35 -0.53
CA SER A 150 -19.99 -18.05 -1.08
C SER A 150 -19.13 -17.11 -1.89
N PHE A 151 -17.82 -17.04 -1.60
CA PHE A 151 -16.89 -16.20 -2.31
C PHE A 151 -15.47 -16.80 -2.32
N ALA A 152 -15.15 -17.50 -3.42
CA ALA A 152 -13.89 -18.22 -3.58
C ALA A 152 -12.65 -17.26 -3.64
N ASP A 153 -12.84 -16.05 -4.18
CA ASP A 153 -11.78 -15.06 -4.31
C ASP A 153 -11.72 -14.07 -3.14
N PHE A 154 -12.30 -14.41 -1.99
CA PHE A 154 -12.33 -13.51 -0.83
C PHE A 154 -10.94 -12.99 -0.40
N PRO A 155 -9.85 -13.78 -0.40
CA PRO A 155 -8.52 -13.27 -0.05
C PRO A 155 -8.05 -12.14 -0.97
N LEU A 156 -8.52 -12.08 -2.21
CA LEU A 156 -8.21 -10.98 -3.13
C LEU A 156 -8.80 -9.64 -2.65
N LEU A 157 -9.96 -9.64 -1.97
CA LEU A 157 -10.50 -8.41 -1.37
C LEU A 157 -9.60 -7.83 -0.29
N LEU A 158 -8.90 -8.68 0.48
CA LEU A 158 -7.98 -8.27 1.53
C LEU A 158 -6.70 -7.63 0.98
N THR A 159 -6.49 -7.66 -0.33
CA THR A 159 -5.40 -6.93 -0.98
C THR A 159 -5.71 -5.45 -1.21
N ASP A 160 -6.91 -4.97 -0.87
CA ASP A 160 -7.25 -3.54 -0.94
C ASP A 160 -6.22 -2.74 -0.14
N TYR A 161 -5.64 -1.73 -0.78
CA TYR A 161 -4.56 -0.92 -0.18
C TYR A 161 -4.99 -0.15 1.07
N ARG A 162 -6.28 -0.10 1.38
CA ARG A 162 -6.87 0.53 2.56
C ARG A 162 -6.99 -0.41 3.75
N LEU A 163 -7.02 -1.74 3.52
CA LEU A 163 -7.18 -2.74 4.57
C LEU A 163 -5.84 -3.02 5.26
N ARG A 164 -5.35 -2.02 6.00
CA ARG A 164 -4.06 -2.08 6.68
C ARG A 164 -4.22 -2.25 8.18
N MET A 165 -3.24 -2.96 8.77
CA MET A 165 -3.25 -3.29 10.18
C MET A 165 -2.58 -2.19 11.00
N ILE A 166 -3.25 -1.79 12.06
CA ILE A 166 -2.84 -0.80 13.07
C ILE A 166 -3.11 -1.39 14.46
N PRO A 167 -2.46 -0.89 15.53
CA PRO A 167 -2.71 -1.40 16.87
C PRO A 167 -4.18 -1.26 17.29
N ASN A 168 -4.70 -2.27 17.98
CA ASN A 168 -6.04 -2.24 18.54
C ASN A 168 -6.21 -1.00 19.44
N GLY A 169 -7.33 -0.29 19.28
CA GLY A 169 -7.65 0.94 20.03
C GLY A 169 -6.96 2.21 19.52
N SER A 170 -6.09 2.15 18.50
CA SER A 170 -5.33 3.32 18.00
C SER A 170 -6.12 4.24 17.07
N GLY A 171 -7.40 3.99 16.80
CA GLY A 171 -8.21 4.68 15.80
C GLY A 171 -8.23 6.20 15.90
N ASP A 172 -8.23 6.76 17.11
CA ASP A 172 -8.26 8.21 17.32
C ASP A 172 -6.90 8.89 17.11
N THR A 173 -5.81 8.13 17.17
CA THR A 173 -4.46 8.66 17.05
C THR A 173 -3.78 8.34 15.73
N ILE A 174 -4.20 7.27 15.06
CA ILE A 174 -3.56 6.76 13.84
C ILE A 174 -3.43 7.79 12.72
N GLY A 175 -4.41 8.67 12.59
CA GLY A 175 -4.37 9.73 11.58
C GLY A 175 -3.18 10.68 11.69
N LYS A 176 -2.54 10.74 12.88
CA LYS A 176 -1.36 11.57 13.15
C LYS A 176 -0.10 10.74 13.31
N THR A 177 -0.20 9.57 13.98
CA THR A 177 0.96 8.75 14.33
C THR A 177 1.44 7.86 13.18
N GLY A 178 0.51 7.39 12.33
CA GLY A 178 0.81 6.47 11.25
C GLY A 178 1.45 5.15 11.69
N ILE A 179 1.30 4.77 12.97
CA ILE A 179 1.87 3.54 13.55
C ILE A 179 1.35 2.33 12.76
N GLY A 180 2.26 1.44 12.41
CA GLY A 180 1.96 0.18 11.74
C GLY A 180 3.11 -0.80 11.91
N THR A 181 3.13 -1.82 11.07
CA THR A 181 4.13 -2.90 11.07
C THR A 181 5.13 -2.77 9.91
N GLY A 182 5.09 -1.64 9.19
CA GLY A 182 5.82 -1.45 7.93
C GLY A 182 7.31 -1.18 8.06
N PRO A 183 8.01 -1.11 6.90
CA PRO A 183 9.46 -0.90 6.86
C PRO A 183 9.93 0.48 7.31
N PHE A 184 9.04 1.46 7.42
CA PHE A 184 9.38 2.82 7.88
C PHE A 184 8.44 3.27 8.99
N LYS A 185 8.98 4.04 9.95
CA LYS A 185 8.27 4.68 11.06
C LYS A 185 8.11 6.17 10.78
N VAL A 186 6.99 6.77 11.17
CA VAL A 186 6.77 8.21 11.06
C VAL A 186 7.60 8.92 12.13
N GLU A 187 8.55 9.73 11.71
CA GLU A 187 9.31 10.63 12.57
C GLU A 187 8.62 11.99 12.69
N LYS A 188 8.21 12.54 11.55
CA LYS A 188 7.46 13.81 11.48
C LYS A 188 6.36 13.68 10.44
N PHE A 189 5.13 13.98 10.81
CA PHE A 189 4.03 14.12 9.88
C PHE A 189 3.75 15.60 9.59
N ASP A 190 3.82 15.96 8.31
CA ASP A 190 3.54 17.31 7.81
C ASP A 190 2.91 17.17 6.40
N ALA A 191 1.61 17.23 6.35
CA ALA A 191 0.84 16.95 5.13
C ALA A 191 1.03 17.99 4.02
N GLU A 192 1.32 19.23 4.38
CA GLU A 192 1.48 20.36 3.45
C GLU A 192 2.95 20.73 3.20
N GLY A 193 3.86 20.11 3.95
CA GLY A 193 5.31 20.31 3.84
C GLY A 193 6.05 19.01 3.53
N THR A 194 6.90 18.60 4.47
CA THR A 194 7.71 17.37 4.35
C THR A 194 7.41 16.43 5.49
N THR A 195 6.80 15.29 5.18
CA THR A 195 6.69 14.16 6.10
C THR A 195 7.98 13.34 6.05
N ILE A 196 8.56 13.07 7.22
CA ILE A 196 9.83 12.35 7.37
C ILE A 196 9.57 10.98 7.98
N LEU A 197 10.10 9.96 7.33
CA LEU A 197 10.04 8.57 7.77
C LEU A 197 11.45 8.07 8.04
N LYS A 198 11.63 7.30 9.12
CA LYS A 198 12.86 6.61 9.47
C LYS A 198 12.73 5.11 9.20
N ALA A 199 13.83 4.49 8.79
CA ALA A 199 13.88 3.04 8.62
C ALA A 199 13.52 2.30 9.92
N ASN A 200 12.68 1.28 9.80
CA ASN A 200 12.40 0.34 10.88
C ASN A 200 13.45 -0.79 10.83
N ALA A 201 14.44 -0.72 11.72
CA ALA A 201 15.50 -1.72 11.80
C ALA A 201 14.96 -3.12 12.13
N ASP A 202 13.83 -3.18 12.84
CA ASP A 202 13.18 -4.42 13.30
C ASP A 202 12.06 -4.87 12.36
N TYR A 203 12.07 -4.40 11.10
CA TYR A 203 11.06 -4.80 10.13
C TYR A 203 11.12 -6.30 9.85
N TRP A 204 9.99 -6.97 9.93
CA TRP A 204 9.88 -8.43 9.87
C TRP A 204 10.34 -9.06 8.52
N GLU A 205 10.40 -8.30 7.43
CA GLU A 205 11.02 -8.74 6.15
C GLU A 205 12.50 -8.31 6.03
N GLY A 206 13.09 -7.75 7.08
CA GLY A 206 14.45 -7.22 7.08
C GLY A 206 14.51 -5.69 6.98
N ALA A 207 15.54 -5.10 7.56
CA ALA A 207 15.72 -3.66 7.59
C ALA A 207 15.80 -3.05 6.18
N PRO A 208 15.18 -1.89 5.92
CA PRO A 208 15.31 -1.19 4.65
C PRO A 208 16.77 -0.80 4.34
N GLY A 209 17.12 -0.79 3.05
CA GLY A 209 18.47 -0.37 2.59
C GLY A 209 18.72 1.14 2.64
N ILE A 210 17.71 1.97 2.94
CA ILE A 210 17.79 3.44 3.10
C ILE A 210 17.39 3.84 4.50
N SER A 211 18.01 4.90 5.04
CA SER A 211 17.77 5.33 6.43
C SER A 211 16.53 6.19 6.59
N GLU A 212 16.20 6.98 5.60
CA GLU A 212 15.09 7.93 5.64
C GLU A 212 14.33 8.00 4.32
N VAL A 213 13.04 8.31 4.42
CA VAL A 213 12.21 8.72 3.27
C VAL A 213 11.58 10.07 3.59
N HIS A 214 11.77 11.03 2.68
CA HIS A 214 11.12 12.33 2.73
C HIS A 214 9.98 12.37 1.71
N VAL A 215 8.75 12.51 2.18
CA VAL A 215 7.55 12.65 1.34
C VAL A 215 7.21 14.13 1.28
N ILE A 216 7.52 14.76 0.14
CA ILE A 216 7.48 16.22 -0.02
C ILE A 216 6.21 16.63 -0.76
N ALA A 217 5.44 17.52 -0.16
CA ALA A 217 4.24 18.08 -0.76
C ALA A 217 4.59 19.08 -1.86
N ILE A 218 4.29 18.75 -3.10
CA ILE A 218 4.43 19.65 -4.27
C ILE A 218 3.12 19.58 -5.06
N PRO A 219 2.18 20.52 -4.86
CA PRO A 219 0.84 20.47 -5.46
C PRO A 219 0.86 20.50 -6.99
N ASP A 220 1.68 21.37 -7.57
CA ASP A 220 1.75 21.58 -9.00
C ASP A 220 2.53 20.48 -9.73
N GLY A 221 1.93 19.93 -10.80
CA GLY A 221 2.53 18.82 -11.56
C GLY A 221 3.80 19.21 -12.32
N GLN A 222 3.88 20.44 -12.81
CA GLN A 222 5.05 20.93 -13.51
C GLN A 222 6.19 21.20 -12.52
N ALA A 223 5.88 21.75 -11.36
CA ALA A 223 6.86 21.94 -10.29
C ALA A 223 7.47 20.59 -9.83
N ARG A 224 6.65 19.51 -9.74
CA ARG A 224 7.17 18.15 -9.44
C ARG A 224 8.15 17.66 -10.52
N VAL A 225 7.85 17.90 -11.80
CA VAL A 225 8.76 17.54 -12.88
C VAL A 225 10.06 18.33 -12.78
N GLN A 226 10.01 19.63 -12.52
CA GLN A 226 11.20 20.45 -12.33
C GLN A 226 12.01 20.02 -11.10
N ALA A 227 11.37 19.71 -9.98
CA ALA A 227 12.03 19.19 -8.78
C ALA A 227 12.78 17.87 -9.05
N LEU A 228 12.22 17.00 -9.90
CA LEU A 228 12.89 15.77 -10.32
C LEU A 228 14.09 16.07 -11.24
N LEU A 229 13.94 16.95 -12.22
CA LEU A 229 15.01 17.31 -13.16
C LEU A 229 16.21 17.97 -12.48
N THR A 230 15.96 18.72 -11.40
CA THR A 230 16.99 19.41 -10.61
C THR A 230 17.58 18.58 -9.48
N GLY A 231 17.08 17.35 -9.26
CA GLY A 231 17.53 16.48 -8.17
C GLY A 231 17.06 16.89 -6.77
N GLN A 232 16.05 17.76 -6.67
CA GLN A 232 15.40 18.08 -5.39
C GLN A 232 14.60 16.90 -4.85
N ILE A 233 14.10 16.06 -5.74
CA ILE A 233 13.45 14.78 -5.44
C ILE A 233 14.06 13.67 -6.29
N ASP A 234 14.01 12.44 -5.77
CA ASP A 234 14.52 11.23 -6.44
C ASP A 234 13.41 10.51 -7.21
N MET A 235 12.16 10.71 -6.80
CA MET A 235 11.00 10.08 -7.42
C MET A 235 9.79 11.01 -7.49
N ASN A 236 9.17 11.06 -8.66
CA ASN A 236 7.82 11.60 -8.85
C ASN A 236 6.87 10.46 -9.22
N ARG A 237 5.89 10.17 -8.36
CA ARG A 237 4.92 9.09 -8.59
C ARG A 237 4.06 9.31 -9.83
N TYR A 238 3.78 10.54 -10.18
CA TYR A 238 2.88 10.88 -11.27
C TYR A 238 3.45 11.98 -12.15
N VAL A 239 3.95 11.58 -13.30
CA VAL A 239 4.36 12.51 -14.36
C VAL A 239 3.16 12.79 -15.26
N PRO A 240 2.76 14.06 -15.48
CA PRO A 240 1.73 14.39 -16.45
C PRO A 240 2.09 13.82 -17.83
N PHE A 241 1.14 13.18 -18.49
CA PHE A 241 1.40 12.47 -19.75
C PHE A 241 1.99 13.38 -20.83
N ASN A 242 1.54 14.63 -20.92
CA ASN A 242 2.06 15.64 -21.86
C ASN A 242 3.52 16.05 -21.56
N GLN A 243 4.06 15.71 -20.40
CA GLN A 243 5.44 16.00 -20.00
C GLN A 243 6.36 14.79 -20.09
N LYS A 244 5.83 13.59 -20.37
CA LYS A 244 6.63 12.36 -20.49
C LYS A 244 7.82 12.53 -21.46
N LYS A 245 7.60 13.21 -22.58
CA LYS A 245 8.63 13.45 -23.61
C LYS A 245 9.88 14.19 -23.09
N ILE A 246 9.80 14.93 -21.99
CA ILE A 246 10.94 15.62 -21.36
C ILE A 246 12.02 14.63 -20.90
N PHE A 247 11.61 13.41 -20.58
CA PHE A 247 12.49 12.36 -20.08
C PHE A 247 12.98 11.41 -21.19
N ASP A 248 12.39 11.47 -22.38
CA ASP A 248 12.73 10.55 -23.47
C ASP A 248 14.21 10.75 -23.91
N GLY A 249 14.95 9.65 -23.95
CA GLY A 249 16.39 9.66 -24.31
C GLY A 249 17.33 10.13 -23.21
N ASN A 250 16.83 10.52 -22.03
CA ASN A 250 17.68 10.92 -20.91
C ASN A 250 17.93 9.72 -19.96
N SER A 251 19.11 9.13 -20.04
CA SER A 251 19.51 7.94 -19.26
C SER A 251 19.57 8.16 -17.74
N LYS A 252 19.48 9.41 -17.26
CA LYS A 252 19.40 9.70 -15.83
C LYS A 252 18.05 9.38 -15.21
N PHE A 253 17.00 9.23 -16.04
CA PHE A 253 15.64 9.00 -15.56
C PHE A 253 15.07 7.69 -16.12
N ASN A 254 14.33 7.00 -15.28
CA ASN A 254 13.53 5.86 -15.68
C ASN A 254 12.04 6.23 -15.58
N VAL A 255 11.35 6.25 -16.71
CA VAL A 255 9.91 6.48 -16.77
C VAL A 255 9.20 5.14 -16.92
N SER A 256 8.53 4.71 -15.86
CA SER A 256 7.75 3.47 -15.86
C SER A 256 6.30 3.76 -16.24
N VAL A 257 5.85 3.22 -17.36
CA VAL A 257 4.43 3.21 -17.73
C VAL A 257 3.85 1.86 -17.32
N ILE A 258 3.00 1.86 -16.30
CA ILE A 258 2.41 0.65 -15.77
C ILE A 258 0.98 0.53 -16.29
N PRO A 259 0.65 -0.48 -17.09
CA PRO A 259 -0.72 -0.76 -17.49
C PRO A 259 -1.58 -1.01 -16.24
N THR A 260 -2.69 -0.31 -16.15
CA THR A 260 -3.63 -0.45 -15.04
C THR A 260 -5.05 -0.57 -15.57
N GLY A 261 -5.96 -1.09 -14.76
CA GLY A 261 -7.39 -1.05 -15.03
C GLY A 261 -8.03 0.33 -14.81
N ASN A 262 -7.22 1.40 -14.67
CA ASN A 262 -7.75 2.75 -14.54
C ASN A 262 -8.44 3.18 -15.85
N TRP A 263 -9.70 3.44 -15.72
CA TRP A 263 -10.56 3.86 -16.80
C TRP A 263 -10.85 5.36 -16.69
N ARG A 264 -10.80 6.06 -17.82
CA ARG A 264 -11.20 7.46 -17.92
C ARG A 264 -12.31 7.59 -18.94
N GLY A 265 -13.43 8.14 -18.54
CA GLY A 265 -14.57 8.31 -19.40
C GLY A 265 -15.34 9.59 -19.12
N MET A 266 -16.14 10.01 -20.10
CA MET A 266 -17.10 11.07 -19.93
C MET A 266 -18.39 10.46 -19.38
N VAL A 267 -18.76 10.86 -18.17
CA VAL A 267 -20.01 10.45 -17.53
C VAL A 267 -21.09 11.49 -17.83
N MET A 268 -22.20 11.05 -18.42
CA MET A 268 -23.34 11.90 -18.71
C MET A 268 -24.50 11.58 -17.75
N ARG A 269 -25.00 12.57 -17.03
CA ARG A 269 -26.17 12.44 -16.16
C ARG A 269 -27.42 12.30 -17.01
N THR A 270 -28.07 11.11 -16.96
CA THR A 270 -29.25 10.81 -17.78
C THR A 270 -30.54 11.37 -17.22
N ASP A 271 -30.50 11.94 -16.03
CA ASP A 271 -31.61 12.62 -15.33
C ASP A 271 -31.59 14.13 -15.47
N THR A 272 -30.67 14.71 -16.27
CA THR A 272 -30.49 16.16 -16.40
C THR A 272 -30.28 16.54 -17.86
N ALA A 273 -31.02 17.58 -18.33
CA ALA A 273 -30.81 18.14 -19.67
C ALA A 273 -29.37 18.68 -19.85
N PRO A 274 -28.79 18.56 -21.04
CA PRO A 274 -29.38 17.98 -22.26
C PRO A 274 -29.18 16.45 -22.37
N PHE A 275 -28.56 15.82 -21.34
CA PHE A 275 -28.14 14.41 -21.38
C PHE A 275 -29.27 13.43 -20.99
N ASP A 276 -30.45 13.90 -20.59
CA ASP A 276 -31.69 13.14 -20.51
C ASP A 276 -32.12 12.61 -21.89
N ASN A 277 -31.79 13.33 -22.97
CA ASN A 277 -32.06 12.91 -24.34
C ASN A 277 -31.02 11.92 -24.88
N ALA A 278 -31.45 10.69 -25.19
CA ALA A 278 -30.58 9.65 -25.71
C ALA A 278 -29.88 9.99 -27.04
N LYS A 279 -30.54 10.83 -27.90
CA LYS A 279 -29.94 11.26 -29.17
C LYS A 279 -28.76 12.21 -28.92
N VAL A 280 -28.84 13.08 -27.92
CA VAL A 280 -27.72 13.97 -27.52
C VAL A 280 -26.55 13.13 -27.02
N ARG A 281 -26.78 12.17 -26.14
CA ARG A 281 -25.73 11.26 -25.66
C ARG A 281 -25.05 10.51 -26.79
N LYS A 282 -25.85 10.00 -27.75
CA LYS A 282 -25.32 9.34 -28.95
C LYS A 282 -24.49 10.28 -29.81
N ALA A 283 -24.96 11.50 -30.02
CA ALA A 283 -24.24 12.53 -30.83
C ALA A 283 -22.88 12.84 -30.21
N VAL A 284 -22.82 13.12 -28.91
CA VAL A 284 -21.55 13.36 -28.19
C VAL A 284 -20.59 12.16 -28.32
N ARG A 285 -21.10 10.93 -28.17
CA ARG A 285 -20.28 9.72 -28.30
C ARG A 285 -19.68 9.54 -29.70
N ILE A 286 -20.43 9.92 -30.75
CA ILE A 286 -19.98 9.81 -32.15
C ILE A 286 -19.04 10.96 -32.53
N ALA A 287 -19.22 12.15 -31.95
CA ALA A 287 -18.44 13.35 -32.27
C ALA A 287 -17.00 13.29 -31.77
N VAL A 288 -16.69 12.37 -30.84
CA VAL A 288 -15.36 12.29 -30.21
C VAL A 288 -14.51 11.23 -30.92
N ASP A 289 -13.42 11.65 -31.51
CA ASP A 289 -12.33 10.73 -31.92
C ASP A 289 -11.54 10.28 -30.68
N ARG A 290 -11.67 9.02 -30.33
CA ARG A 290 -11.10 8.47 -29.11
C ARG A 290 -9.60 8.23 -29.23
N GLN A 291 -9.12 7.93 -30.44
CA GLN A 291 -7.69 7.78 -30.67
C GLN A 291 -6.99 9.12 -30.57
N GLU A 292 -7.57 10.15 -31.15
CA GLU A 292 -7.07 11.52 -31.01
C GLU A 292 -7.01 11.98 -29.56
N LEU A 293 -8.03 11.64 -28.73
CA LEU A 293 -8.01 11.90 -27.29
C LEU A 293 -6.87 11.15 -26.57
N VAL A 294 -6.63 9.89 -26.91
CA VAL A 294 -5.50 9.12 -26.35
C VAL A 294 -4.18 9.80 -26.70
N ASP A 295 -4.01 10.21 -27.95
CA ASP A 295 -2.76 10.79 -28.42
C ASP A 295 -2.50 12.18 -27.81
N LEU A 296 -3.52 13.03 -27.75
CA LEU A 296 -3.41 14.40 -27.23
C LEU A 296 -3.35 14.45 -25.69
N VAL A 297 -4.21 13.70 -25.02
CA VAL A 297 -4.36 13.81 -23.56
C VAL A 297 -3.43 12.86 -22.80
N MET A 298 -3.22 11.66 -23.36
CA MET A 298 -2.44 10.61 -22.72
C MET A 298 -1.07 10.40 -23.33
N GLY A 299 -0.69 11.21 -24.37
CA GLY A 299 0.59 11.08 -25.05
C GLY A 299 0.84 9.68 -25.62
N GLY A 300 -0.22 8.97 -26.03
CA GLY A 300 -0.15 7.59 -26.51
C GLY A 300 0.05 6.53 -25.43
N ALA A 301 0.02 6.91 -24.13
CA ALA A 301 0.26 5.98 -23.01
C ALA A 301 -0.98 5.21 -22.55
N ALA A 302 -2.06 5.23 -23.32
CA ALA A 302 -3.30 4.49 -23.03
C ALA A 302 -3.83 3.79 -24.29
N THR A 303 -4.82 2.94 -24.12
CA THR A 303 -5.54 2.30 -25.22
C THR A 303 -7.01 2.74 -25.20
N VAL A 304 -7.61 2.81 -26.40
CA VAL A 304 -9.05 3.02 -26.50
C VAL A 304 -9.76 1.82 -25.91
N SER A 305 -10.62 2.04 -24.90
CA SER A 305 -11.44 0.99 -24.31
C SER A 305 -12.84 0.97 -24.92
N CYS A 306 -13.51 -0.18 -24.82
CA CYS A 306 -14.95 -0.30 -25.06
C CYS A 306 -15.72 0.55 -24.03
N ASP A 307 -16.94 0.99 -24.36
CA ASP A 307 -17.78 1.88 -23.50
C ASP A 307 -18.22 1.23 -22.16
N THR A 308 -17.38 0.42 -21.57
CA THR A 308 -17.63 -0.25 -20.29
C THR A 308 -16.44 -0.07 -19.36
N PRO A 309 -16.68 0.22 -18.07
CA PRO A 309 -15.62 0.30 -17.06
C PRO A 309 -15.07 -1.07 -16.64
N VAL A 310 -15.66 -2.16 -17.16
CA VAL A 310 -15.24 -3.53 -16.87
C VAL A 310 -14.84 -4.17 -18.20
N ALA A 311 -13.61 -4.64 -18.24
CA ALA A 311 -13.06 -5.39 -19.38
C ALA A 311 -13.32 -6.88 -19.23
#